data_3e75d51da313c989351b067e1af44798
#
_entry.id   3e75d51da313c989351b067e1af44798
#
_cell.length_a   1.000
_cell.length_b   1.000
_cell.length_c   1.000
_cell.angle_alpha   90.00
_cell.angle_beta   90.00
_cell.angle_gamma   90.00
#
_symmetry.space_group_name_H-M   'P 1'
#
loop_
_entity.id
_entity.type
_entity.pdbx_description
1 polymer ?
#
loop_
_entity_poly.entity_id
_entity_poly.type
_entity_poly.pdbx_seq_one_letter_code
_entity_poly.pdbx_strand_id
1 'polypeptide(L)'
;MFIVRLAYKAPTEEIDYLLPDHIAWLTKHYDAGYFLCSGRQTVQDGRVIITRPMPLAKLEALLATDPLAVARMVRHEVIEFQATRTAPELARVNEALAG
;
A
#
# COMPACT_ATOMS: atom_id res chain seq x y z
N MET A 1 -1.01 -2.93 -11.28
CA MET A 1 -0.38 -2.87 -9.95
C MET A 1 -0.23 -1.43 -9.51
N PHE A 2 -0.11 -1.22 -8.22
CA PHE A 2 0.13 0.10 -7.66
C PHE A 2 1.31 0.08 -6.69
N ILE A 3 2.09 1.14 -6.73
CA ILE A 3 3.05 1.46 -5.67
C ILE A 3 2.46 2.65 -4.94
N VAL A 4 2.19 2.47 -3.65
CA VAL A 4 1.60 3.50 -2.80
C VAL A 4 2.63 3.94 -1.78
N ARG A 5 2.96 5.22 -1.77
CA ARG A 5 3.79 5.82 -0.73
C ARG A 5 2.90 6.57 0.25
N LEU A 6 3.06 6.26 1.54
CA LEU A 6 2.41 6.97 2.62
C LEU A 6 3.42 7.97 3.18
N ALA A 7 3.37 9.21 2.70
CA ALA A 7 4.25 10.28 3.17
C ALA A 7 3.76 10.78 4.54
N TYR A 8 4.62 10.78 5.54
CA TYR A 8 4.26 11.23 6.88
C TYR A 8 3.99 12.74 6.90
N LYS A 9 2.87 13.11 7.53
CA LYS A 9 2.46 14.49 7.76
C LYS A 9 2.49 14.85 9.25
N ALA A 10 2.93 13.92 10.08
CA ALA A 10 3.02 14.05 11.53
C ALA A 10 4.36 13.52 12.01
N PRO A 11 4.81 13.87 13.20
CA PRO A 11 6.04 13.31 13.78
C PRO A 11 5.96 11.79 13.88
N THR A 12 7.12 11.14 13.76
CA THR A 12 7.22 9.68 13.81
C THR A 12 6.61 9.11 15.09
N GLU A 13 6.76 9.80 16.22
CA GLU A 13 6.21 9.36 17.50
C GLU A 13 4.68 9.27 17.47
N GLU A 14 4.01 10.20 16.81
CA GLU A 14 2.56 10.16 16.64
C GLU A 14 2.14 9.03 15.69
N ILE A 15 2.89 8.83 14.61
CA ILE A 15 2.66 7.73 13.69
C ILE A 15 2.79 6.39 14.43
N ASP A 16 3.86 6.22 15.22
CA ASP A 16 4.12 4.99 15.95
C ASP A 16 3.00 4.65 16.92
N TYR A 17 2.32 5.65 17.47
CA TYR A 17 1.19 5.44 18.37
C TYR A 17 0.01 4.74 17.67
N LEU A 18 -0.20 5.00 16.37
CA LEU A 18 -1.28 4.40 15.58
C LEU A 18 -0.82 3.18 14.77
N LEU A 19 0.46 2.82 14.81
CA LEU A 19 0.95 1.69 14.03
C LEU A 19 0.24 0.38 14.32
N PRO A 20 -0.11 0.01 15.56
CA PRO A 20 -0.86 -1.22 15.80
C PRO A 20 -2.16 -1.28 15.00
N ASP A 21 -2.91 -0.19 14.93
CA ASP A 21 -4.15 -0.12 14.17
C ASP A 21 -3.88 -0.19 12.65
N HIS A 22 -2.84 0.50 12.18
CA HIS A 22 -2.41 0.44 10.79
C HIS A 22 -2.01 -0.99 10.39
N ILE A 23 -1.27 -1.70 11.24
CA ILE A 23 -0.85 -3.09 11.00
C ILE A 23 -2.07 -4.01 10.93
N ALA A 24 -3.07 -3.83 11.78
CA ALA A 24 -4.31 -4.60 11.73
C ALA A 24 -5.05 -4.35 10.41
N TRP A 25 -5.08 -3.11 9.95
CA TRP A 25 -5.65 -2.74 8.64
C TRP A 25 -4.88 -3.40 7.50
N LEU A 26 -3.54 -3.40 7.53
CA LEU A 26 -2.71 -4.08 6.54
C LEU A 26 -3.05 -5.57 6.48
N THR A 27 -3.09 -6.23 7.64
CA THR A 27 -3.38 -7.68 7.74
C THR A 27 -4.71 -8.02 7.08
N LYS A 28 -5.74 -7.23 7.33
CA LYS A 28 -7.06 -7.40 6.71
C LYS A 28 -6.96 -7.40 5.18
N HIS A 29 -6.19 -6.49 4.60
CA HIS A 29 -6.10 -6.35 3.15
C HIS A 29 -5.10 -7.32 2.52
N TYR A 30 -4.11 -7.80 3.27
CA TYR A 30 -3.32 -8.97 2.86
C TYR A 30 -4.20 -10.20 2.78
N ASP A 31 -5.00 -10.46 3.81
CA ASP A 31 -5.90 -11.62 3.85
C ASP A 31 -6.95 -11.58 2.73
N ALA A 32 -7.40 -10.39 2.37
CA ALA A 32 -8.33 -10.20 1.26
C ALA A 32 -7.67 -10.31 -0.13
N GLY A 33 -6.33 -10.43 -0.18
CA GLY A 33 -5.60 -10.62 -1.44
C GLY A 33 -5.27 -9.35 -2.19
N TYR A 34 -5.36 -8.17 -1.58
CA TYR A 34 -5.12 -6.91 -2.28
C TYR A 34 -3.65 -6.48 -2.24
N PHE A 35 -2.93 -6.77 -1.16
CA PHE A 35 -1.55 -6.30 -0.97
C PHE A 35 -0.55 -7.42 -1.18
N LEU A 36 0.61 -7.08 -1.79
CA LEU A 36 1.71 -8.01 -2.03
C LEU A 36 2.81 -7.88 -1.00
N CYS A 37 3.21 -6.67 -0.70
CA CYS A 37 4.24 -6.39 0.31
C CYS A 37 4.12 -4.94 0.74
N SER A 38 4.70 -4.65 1.90
CA SER A 38 4.72 -3.31 2.47
C SER A 38 5.87 -3.20 3.46
N GLY A 39 6.23 -1.97 3.80
CA GLY A 39 7.27 -1.73 4.77
C GLY A 39 7.54 -0.26 4.97
N ARG A 40 8.49 0.03 5.88
CA ARG A 40 8.92 1.39 6.16
C ARG A 40 9.99 1.82 5.15
N GLN A 41 9.93 3.07 4.70
CA GLN A 41 11.02 3.66 3.91
C GLN A 41 12.28 3.79 4.77
N THR A 42 13.43 3.45 4.19
CA THR A 42 14.69 3.44 4.95
C THR A 42 15.33 4.82 5.05
N VAL A 43 15.07 5.73 4.11
CA VAL A 43 15.75 7.02 4.02
C VAL A 43 14.84 8.19 4.36
N GLN A 44 13.57 8.12 4.01
CA GLN A 44 12.58 9.19 4.23
C GLN A 44 11.50 8.73 5.19
N ASP A 45 10.88 9.68 5.88
CA ASP A 45 9.74 9.38 6.75
C ASP A 45 8.53 8.99 5.91
N GLY A 46 8.22 7.70 5.91
CA GLY A 46 7.12 7.17 5.12
C GLY A 46 7.09 5.66 5.10
N ARG A 47 6.05 5.15 4.47
CA ARG A 47 5.84 3.73 4.28
C ARG A 47 5.47 3.48 2.82
N VAL A 48 5.65 2.24 2.37
CA VAL A 48 5.32 1.85 0.99
C VAL A 48 4.47 0.59 1.03
N ILE A 49 3.45 0.55 0.18
CA ILE A 49 2.62 -0.64 -0.07
C ILE A 49 2.67 -0.93 -1.56
N ILE A 50 2.90 -2.20 -1.91
CA ILE A 50 2.77 -2.66 -3.30
C ILE A 50 1.54 -3.54 -3.38
N THR A 51 0.65 -3.22 -4.31
CA THR A 51 -0.64 -3.89 -4.42
C THR A 51 -0.74 -4.75 -5.68
N ARG A 52 -1.72 -5.65 -5.67
CA ARG A 52 -2.14 -6.37 -6.88
C ARG A 52 -2.86 -5.42 -7.84
N PRO A 53 -3.03 -5.81 -9.11
CA PRO A 53 -3.91 -5.07 -10.02
C PRO A 53 -5.32 -4.97 -9.47
N MET A 54 -5.90 -3.77 -9.54
CA MET A 54 -7.29 -3.51 -9.17
C MET A 54 -7.71 -2.16 -9.77
N PRO A 55 -9.01 -1.84 -9.85
CA PRO A 55 -9.44 -0.50 -10.25
C PRO A 55 -8.91 0.57 -9.27
N LEU A 56 -8.48 1.71 -9.79
CA LEU A 56 -7.98 2.81 -8.97
C LEU A 56 -9.00 3.26 -7.93
N ALA A 57 -10.28 3.33 -8.30
CA ALA A 57 -11.33 3.72 -7.36
C ALA A 57 -11.42 2.78 -6.16
N LYS A 58 -11.19 1.48 -6.37
CA LYS A 58 -11.15 0.51 -5.27
C LYS A 58 -9.95 0.75 -4.36
N LEU A 59 -8.77 0.99 -4.94
CA LEU A 59 -7.59 1.30 -4.15
C LEU A 59 -7.81 2.55 -3.30
N GLU A 60 -8.34 3.61 -3.88
CA GLU A 60 -8.61 4.86 -3.16
C GLU A 60 -9.58 4.63 -2.00
N ALA A 61 -10.62 3.81 -2.21
CA ALA A 61 -11.55 3.45 -1.14
C ALA A 61 -10.87 2.68 -0.01
N LEU A 62 -9.97 1.76 -0.33
CA LEU A 62 -9.19 1.01 0.68
C LEU A 62 -8.28 1.96 1.46
N LEU A 63 -7.53 2.81 0.76
CA LEU A 63 -6.58 3.72 1.41
C LEU A 63 -7.26 4.71 2.34
N ALA A 64 -8.49 5.13 2.02
CA ALA A 64 -9.26 6.05 2.85
C ALA A 64 -9.63 5.45 4.21
N THR A 65 -9.60 4.13 4.35
CA THR A 65 -9.92 3.44 5.61
C THR A 65 -8.71 3.16 6.49
N ASP A 66 -7.50 3.44 6.01
CA ASP A 66 -6.29 3.31 6.82
C ASP A 66 -6.38 4.23 8.04
N PRO A 67 -6.18 3.71 9.27
CA PRO A 67 -6.19 4.55 10.46
C PRO A 67 -5.26 5.75 10.39
N LEU A 68 -4.10 5.64 9.74
CA LEU A 68 -3.20 6.77 9.54
C LEU A 68 -3.80 7.83 8.61
N ALA A 69 -4.57 7.42 7.62
CA ALA A 69 -5.26 8.35 6.71
C ALA A 69 -6.46 9.01 7.41
N VAL A 70 -7.23 8.24 8.16
CA VAL A 70 -8.37 8.75 8.94
C VAL A 70 -7.90 9.83 9.93
N ALA A 71 -6.74 9.62 10.57
CA ALA A 71 -6.14 10.57 11.49
C ALA A 71 -5.40 11.72 10.78
N ARG A 72 -5.38 11.73 9.44
CA ARG A 72 -4.71 12.74 8.62
C ARG A 72 -3.20 12.85 8.89
N MET A 73 -2.58 11.72 9.22
CA MET A 73 -1.14 11.65 9.52
C MET A 73 -0.29 11.29 8.32
N VAL A 74 -0.90 10.88 7.21
CA VAL A 74 -0.19 10.51 5.98
C VAL A 74 -0.87 11.11 4.77
N ARG A 75 -0.06 11.34 3.71
CA ARG A 75 -0.54 11.66 2.37
C ARG A 75 -0.17 10.50 1.46
N HIS A 76 -1.13 10.04 0.65
CA HIS A 76 -0.88 8.98 -0.32
C HIS A 76 -0.33 9.55 -1.62
N GLU A 77 0.73 8.92 -2.11
CA GLU A 77 1.27 9.13 -3.45
C GLU A 77 1.15 7.79 -4.18
N VAL A 78 0.42 7.76 -5.30
CA VAL A 78 0.08 6.51 -5.98
C VAL A 78 0.70 6.50 -7.37
N ILE A 79 1.41 5.41 -7.68
CA ILE A 79 1.91 5.13 -9.03
C ILE A 79 1.18 3.91 -9.54
N GLU A 80 0.46 4.05 -10.65
CA GLU A 80 -0.17 2.93 -11.34
C GLU A 80 0.70 2.47 -12.49
N PHE A 81 0.85 1.14 -12.64
CA PHE A 81 1.55 0.57 -13.79
C PHE A 81 1.06 -0.84 -14.07
N GLN A 82 1.28 -1.30 -15.31
CA GLN A 82 1.03 -2.68 -15.70
C GLN A 82 2.34 -3.45 -15.60
N ALA A 83 2.37 -4.50 -14.78
CA ALA A 83 3.53 -5.37 -14.67
C ALA A 83 3.49 -6.38 -15.83
N THR A 84 4.26 -6.13 -16.87
CA THR A 84 4.31 -6.99 -18.06
C THR A 84 5.54 -7.90 -18.10
N ARG A 85 6.47 -7.71 -17.18
CA ARG A 85 7.61 -8.60 -16.93
C ARG A 85 7.77 -8.76 -15.43
N THR A 86 7.85 -10.00 -14.98
CA THR A 86 7.96 -10.32 -13.57
C THR A 86 8.93 -11.47 -13.36
N ALA A 87 9.48 -11.57 -12.16
CA ALA A 87 10.12 -12.79 -11.71
C ALA A 87 9.05 -13.89 -11.58
N PRO A 88 9.44 -15.19 -11.61
CA PRO A 88 8.48 -16.29 -11.54
C PRO A 88 7.54 -16.23 -10.33
N GLU A 89 8.02 -15.83 -9.18
CA GLU A 89 7.21 -15.73 -7.96
C GLU A 89 6.11 -14.67 -8.06
N LEU A 90 6.18 -13.75 -9.00
CA LEU A 90 5.17 -12.71 -9.24
C LEU A 90 4.34 -12.97 -10.51
N ALA A 91 4.38 -14.19 -11.06
CA ALA A 91 3.67 -14.51 -12.29
C ALA A 91 2.16 -14.23 -12.19
N ARG A 92 1.57 -14.38 -11.01
CA ARG A 92 0.13 -14.17 -10.80
C ARG A 92 -0.30 -12.73 -11.01
N VAL A 93 0.62 -11.77 -10.90
CA VAL A 93 0.31 -10.35 -11.11
C VAL A 93 0.86 -9.84 -12.44
N ASN A 94 1.43 -10.70 -13.26
CA ASN A 94 1.91 -10.34 -14.59
C ASN A 94 0.73 -10.17 -15.54
N GLU A 95 0.45 -8.93 -15.93
CA GLU A 95 -0.73 -8.60 -16.75
C GLU A 95 -0.56 -9.00 -18.22
N ALA A 96 0.66 -9.28 -18.66
CA ALA A 96 0.91 -9.84 -20.00
C ALA A 96 0.51 -11.31 -20.10
N LEU A 97 0.49 -12.04 -18.96
CA LEU A 97 0.12 -13.45 -18.89
C LEU A 97 -1.35 -13.65 -18.58
N ALA A 98 -2.07 -12.61 -18.19
CA ALA A 98 -3.46 -12.67 -17.74
C ALA A 98 -4.46 -12.60 -18.89
N GLY A 99 -3.98 -12.75 -20.11
CA GLY A 99 -4.79 -12.64 -21.33
C GLY A 99 -5.84 -13.73 -21.52
#